data_c835f72b9f7520b962d8d47f2d84a35b
#
_entry.id   c835f72b9f7520b962d8d47f2d84a35b
#
_cell.length_a   1.000
_cell.length_b   1.000
_cell.length_c   1.000
_cell.angle_alpha   90.00
_cell.angle_beta   90.00
_cell.angle_gamma   90.00
#
_symmetry.space_group_name_H-M   'P 1'
#
loop_
_entity.id
_entity.type
_entity.pdbx_description
1 polymer ?
#
loop_
_entity_poly.entity_id
_entity_poly.type
_entity_poly.pdbx_seq_one_letter_code
_entity_poly.pdbx_strand_id
1 'polypeptide(L)'
;MLSIVIVAYKSRDEIGACLGSLPVLLMGRSVETIVVDNSPGDGAGELIRSEFPHVHYLAAPENLGFGRANNRGYSASRGEYVLFLNPDTVSNEPALAHCLSRLAYDERIGLITPKLVQADGSMDLACRRSIPTLWDGFCRAAGLASRFPNDARFAGYNLTHLPEGGTYEVGAINGAFMLGRRSVFDAAAENGAVFDERFFMYGDDLDLCIRVAKAGYRIVYDGSVAITHLKGLSVAKDYNAMSRAIFDANRDVYLKHFGASALARMKYRGAFAMWRNVALWRARLRGYRRVKPV
;
A
#
# COMPACT_ATOMS: atom_id res chain seq x y z
N MET A 1 10.82 16.25 11.82
CA MET A 1 9.87 16.73 10.79
C MET A 1 9.30 15.53 10.06
N LEU A 2 7.99 15.52 9.80
CA LEU A 2 7.29 14.52 9.00
C LEU A 2 7.00 15.08 7.61
N SER A 3 7.31 14.33 6.55
CA SER A 3 6.81 14.59 5.19
C SER A 3 5.75 13.56 4.83
N ILE A 4 4.61 14.01 4.31
CA ILE A 4 3.53 13.16 3.81
C ILE A 4 3.53 13.27 2.28
N VAL A 5 3.72 12.16 1.60
CA VAL A 5 3.72 12.05 0.14
C VAL A 5 2.43 11.37 -0.30
N ILE A 6 1.67 12.03 -1.15
CA ILE A 6 0.38 11.55 -1.66
C ILE A 6 0.45 11.53 -3.19
N VAL A 7 0.05 10.41 -3.80
CA VAL A 7 -0.10 10.30 -5.25
C VAL A 7 -1.57 10.38 -5.60
N ALA A 8 -1.98 11.46 -6.27
CA ALA A 8 -3.34 11.66 -6.75
C ALA A 8 -3.49 11.14 -8.18
N TYR A 9 -4.46 10.27 -8.43
CA TYR A 9 -4.85 9.82 -9.77
C TYR A 9 -6.35 9.70 -9.86
N LYS A 10 -7.00 10.62 -10.57
CA LYS A 10 -8.47 10.71 -10.70
C LYS A 10 -9.16 10.71 -9.34
N SER A 11 -8.58 11.43 -8.38
CA SER A 11 -8.99 11.46 -6.97
C SER A 11 -9.47 12.83 -6.50
N ARG A 12 -10.01 13.65 -7.42
CA ARG A 12 -10.52 14.98 -7.09
C ARG A 12 -11.56 14.97 -5.96
N ASP A 13 -12.41 13.94 -5.94
CA ASP A 13 -13.52 13.87 -4.97
C ASP A 13 -13.04 13.40 -3.59
N GLU A 14 -11.92 12.66 -3.50
CA GLU A 14 -11.38 12.11 -2.27
C GLU A 14 -10.28 12.99 -1.66
N ILE A 15 -9.46 13.64 -2.51
CA ILE A 15 -8.24 14.33 -2.07
C ILE A 15 -8.52 15.46 -1.06
N GLY A 16 -9.66 16.16 -1.18
CA GLY A 16 -10.04 17.22 -0.24
C GLY A 16 -10.23 16.71 1.17
N ALA A 17 -10.94 15.59 1.34
CA ALA A 17 -11.13 14.96 2.65
C ALA A 17 -9.80 14.42 3.23
N CYS A 18 -8.96 13.85 2.39
CA CYS A 18 -7.62 13.40 2.77
C CYS A 18 -6.80 14.58 3.32
N LEU A 19 -6.62 15.64 2.54
CA LEU A 19 -5.81 16.81 2.93
C LEU A 19 -6.38 17.53 4.14
N GLY A 20 -7.70 17.68 4.24
CA GLY A 20 -8.38 18.28 5.39
C GLY A 20 -8.21 17.50 6.70
N SER A 21 -7.85 16.21 6.62
CA SER A 21 -7.61 15.36 7.78
C SER A 21 -6.15 15.39 8.27
N LEU A 22 -5.24 16.05 7.54
CA LEU A 22 -3.82 16.08 7.87
C LEU A 22 -3.46 17.33 8.70
N PRO A 23 -2.69 17.19 9.78
CA PRO A 23 -2.25 18.31 10.56
C PRO A 23 -1.10 19.07 9.88
N VAL A 24 -1.03 20.38 10.02
CA VAL A 24 0.13 21.20 9.63
C VAL A 24 1.24 21.20 10.69
N LEU A 25 0.87 20.87 11.93
CA LEU A 25 1.78 20.66 13.05
C LEU A 25 1.43 19.35 13.73
N LEU A 26 2.42 18.52 14.03
CA LEU A 26 2.26 17.27 14.76
C LEU A 26 3.31 17.18 15.86
N MET A 27 2.87 16.98 17.10
CA MET A 27 3.76 16.94 18.27
C MET A 27 4.70 18.17 18.35
N GLY A 28 4.20 19.37 17.99
CA GLY A 28 4.95 20.63 18.00
C GLY A 28 5.96 20.78 16.84
N ARG A 29 5.96 19.88 15.85
CA ARG A 29 6.85 19.94 14.68
C ARG A 29 6.04 20.15 13.41
N SER A 30 6.61 20.86 12.44
CA SER A 30 5.97 21.08 11.13
C SER A 30 5.78 19.77 10.38
N VAL A 31 4.64 19.64 9.71
CA VAL A 31 4.34 18.60 8.75
C VAL A 31 4.40 19.19 7.35
N GLU A 32 5.15 18.56 6.47
CA GLU A 32 5.25 18.88 5.06
C GLU A 32 4.33 17.94 4.28
N THR A 33 3.41 18.46 3.49
CA THR A 33 2.54 17.64 2.64
C THR A 33 2.85 17.91 1.18
N ILE A 34 3.10 16.84 0.42
CA ILE A 34 3.46 16.87 -1.00
C ILE A 34 2.44 16.03 -1.75
N VAL A 35 1.78 16.61 -2.75
CA VAL A 35 0.89 15.86 -3.64
C VAL A 35 1.51 15.79 -5.03
N VAL A 36 1.70 14.58 -5.53
CA VAL A 36 2.08 14.31 -6.92
C VAL A 36 0.81 13.94 -7.69
N ASP A 37 0.40 14.82 -8.59
CA ASP A 37 -0.81 14.63 -9.40
C ASP A 37 -0.47 13.87 -10.68
N ASN A 38 -0.89 12.61 -10.76
CA ASN A 38 -0.72 11.70 -11.90
C ASN A 38 -1.82 11.84 -12.97
N SER A 39 -2.78 12.75 -12.79
CA SER A 39 -3.88 13.02 -13.72
C SER A 39 -4.18 14.51 -13.82
N PRO A 40 -3.18 15.36 -14.10
CA PRO A 40 -3.39 16.80 -14.14
C PRO A 40 -4.49 17.16 -15.15
N GLY A 41 -5.44 18.00 -14.71
CA GLY A 41 -6.62 18.38 -15.51
C GLY A 41 -7.92 17.70 -15.08
N ASP A 42 -7.90 16.82 -14.05
CA ASP A 42 -9.13 16.25 -13.45
C ASP A 42 -9.80 17.20 -12.42
N GLY A 43 -9.19 18.36 -12.15
CA GLY A 43 -9.66 19.38 -11.20
C GLY A 43 -9.06 19.25 -9.79
N ALA A 44 -8.28 18.19 -9.50
CA ALA A 44 -7.62 18.03 -8.19
C ALA A 44 -6.61 19.15 -7.93
N GLY A 45 -5.83 19.52 -8.95
CA GLY A 45 -4.83 20.58 -8.83
C GLY A 45 -5.40 21.95 -8.54
N GLU A 46 -6.57 22.31 -9.11
CA GLU A 46 -7.28 23.55 -8.83
C GLU A 46 -7.78 23.58 -7.38
N LEU A 47 -8.40 22.50 -6.92
CA LEU A 47 -8.87 22.34 -5.54
C LEU A 47 -7.71 22.47 -4.56
N ILE A 48 -6.60 21.79 -4.80
CA ILE A 48 -5.43 21.84 -3.90
C ILE A 48 -4.88 23.25 -3.79
N ARG A 49 -4.71 23.95 -4.91
CA ARG A 49 -4.17 25.33 -4.91
C ARG A 49 -5.10 26.33 -4.24
N SER A 50 -6.41 26.16 -4.35
CA SER A 50 -7.39 27.08 -3.76
C SER A 50 -7.64 26.84 -2.28
N GLU A 51 -7.73 25.57 -1.85
CA GLU A 51 -8.16 25.23 -0.48
C GLU A 51 -7.01 24.82 0.43
N PHE A 52 -5.89 24.34 -0.14
CA PHE A 52 -4.73 23.86 0.61
C PHE A 52 -3.41 24.50 0.14
N PRO A 53 -3.27 25.85 0.24
CA PRO A 53 -2.12 26.58 -0.31
C PRO A 53 -0.78 26.22 0.36
N HIS A 54 -0.80 25.55 1.52
CA HIS A 54 0.39 25.04 2.22
C HIS A 54 0.89 23.70 1.67
N VAL A 55 0.13 23.03 0.80
CA VAL A 55 0.50 21.76 0.17
C VAL A 55 1.44 22.01 -1.02
N HIS A 56 2.54 21.30 -1.05
CA HIS A 56 3.45 21.31 -2.20
C HIS A 56 2.88 20.46 -3.33
N TYR A 57 2.29 21.10 -4.32
CA TYR A 57 1.68 20.44 -5.48
C TYR A 57 2.68 20.24 -6.61
N LEU A 58 2.76 19.01 -7.13
CA LEU A 58 3.62 18.60 -8.23
C LEU A 58 2.79 17.92 -9.33
N ALA A 59 2.53 18.62 -10.44
CA ALA A 59 1.89 18.01 -11.60
C ALA A 59 2.87 17.04 -12.28
N ALA A 60 2.44 15.80 -12.54
CA ALA A 60 3.18 14.86 -13.36
C ALA A 60 2.91 15.14 -14.85
N PRO A 61 3.89 14.93 -15.75
CA PRO A 61 3.67 15.14 -17.19
C PRO A 61 2.70 14.11 -17.80
N GLU A 62 2.60 12.94 -17.18
CA GLU A 62 1.78 11.80 -17.55
C GLU A 62 1.49 10.94 -16.32
N ASN A 63 0.69 9.89 -16.44
CA ASN A 63 0.52 8.92 -15.38
C ASN A 63 1.79 8.07 -15.22
N LEU A 64 2.58 8.41 -14.20
CA LEU A 64 3.85 7.73 -13.87
C LEU A 64 3.65 6.36 -13.20
N GLY A 65 2.42 5.99 -12.81
CA GLY A 65 2.15 4.87 -11.92
C GLY A 65 2.42 5.23 -10.45
N PHE A 66 2.23 4.24 -9.56
CA PHE A 66 2.33 4.47 -8.11
C PHE A 66 3.79 4.70 -7.66
N GLY A 67 4.70 3.77 -8.01
CA GLY A 67 6.08 3.81 -7.51
C GLY A 67 6.84 5.06 -7.97
N ARG A 68 6.84 5.37 -9.28
CA ARG A 68 7.55 6.54 -9.81
C ARG A 68 7.01 7.86 -9.26
N ALA A 69 5.70 7.97 -9.10
CA ALA A 69 5.10 9.18 -8.54
C ALA A 69 5.48 9.35 -7.06
N ASN A 70 5.48 8.27 -6.27
CA ASN A 70 5.97 8.31 -4.89
C ASN A 70 7.47 8.66 -4.82
N ASN A 71 8.31 8.12 -5.70
CA ASN A 71 9.72 8.48 -5.79
C ASN A 71 9.91 9.98 -6.06
N ARG A 72 9.09 10.56 -6.94
CA ARG A 72 9.12 12.00 -7.22
C ARG A 72 8.74 12.82 -5.99
N GLY A 73 7.69 12.43 -5.26
CA GLY A 73 7.31 13.07 -4.00
C GLY A 73 8.36 12.90 -2.91
N TYR A 74 8.95 11.70 -2.80
CA TYR A 74 10.05 11.43 -1.88
C TYR A 74 11.25 12.33 -2.13
N SER A 75 11.65 12.49 -3.38
CA SER A 75 12.78 13.35 -3.76
C SER A 75 12.53 14.84 -3.47
N ALA A 76 11.27 15.28 -3.49
CA ALA A 76 10.89 16.64 -3.12
C ALA A 76 10.76 16.85 -1.61
N SER A 77 10.65 15.77 -0.83
CA SER A 77 10.42 15.79 0.62
C SER A 77 11.73 15.94 1.42
N ARG A 78 11.64 16.50 2.65
CA ARG A 78 12.80 16.80 3.51
C ARG A 78 12.69 16.22 4.91
N GLY A 79 11.54 15.58 5.24
CA GLY A 79 11.28 15.04 6.58
C GLY A 79 12.22 13.90 6.95
N GLU A 80 12.58 13.83 8.21
CA GLU A 80 13.27 12.70 8.85
C GLU A 80 12.40 11.44 8.83
N TYR A 81 11.08 11.64 8.96
CA TYR A 81 10.07 10.61 8.78
C TYR A 81 9.30 10.89 7.51
N VAL A 82 8.98 9.84 6.78
CA VAL A 82 8.20 9.94 5.54
C VAL A 82 7.01 8.99 5.63
N LEU A 83 5.83 9.51 5.30
CA LEU A 83 4.60 8.78 5.15
C LEU A 83 4.18 8.78 3.68
N PHE A 84 4.12 7.61 3.06
CA PHE A 84 3.39 7.43 1.81
C PHE A 84 1.93 7.15 2.16
N LEU A 85 1.02 7.96 1.61
CA LEU A 85 -0.40 7.96 1.96
C LEU A 85 -1.26 7.99 0.69
N ASN A 86 -2.29 7.16 0.63
CA ASN A 86 -3.24 7.20 -0.48
C ASN A 86 -4.18 8.41 -0.38
N PRO A 87 -4.64 8.97 -1.52
CA PRO A 87 -5.53 10.13 -1.56
C PRO A 87 -6.95 9.85 -1.07
N ASP A 88 -7.35 8.57 -0.94
CA ASP A 88 -8.65 8.11 -0.43
C ASP A 88 -8.60 7.68 1.04
N THR A 89 -7.63 8.19 1.79
CA THR A 89 -7.52 7.99 3.25
C THR A 89 -7.98 9.23 4.01
N VAL A 90 -8.65 9.01 5.14
CA VAL A 90 -8.95 10.05 6.13
C VAL A 90 -8.21 9.70 7.42
N SER A 91 -7.20 10.48 7.73
CA SER A 91 -6.32 10.26 8.87
C SER A 91 -6.85 10.94 10.12
N ASN A 92 -6.14 10.82 11.22
CA ASN A 92 -6.37 11.60 12.43
C ASN A 92 -5.04 11.82 13.16
N GLU A 93 -4.93 12.93 13.87
CA GLU A 93 -3.72 13.30 14.58
C GLU A 93 -3.29 12.26 15.62
N PRO A 94 -4.17 11.66 16.45
CA PRO A 94 -3.79 10.63 17.41
C PRO A 94 -3.11 9.42 16.77
N ALA A 95 -3.60 8.92 15.64
CA ALA A 95 -3.00 7.77 14.95
C ALA A 95 -1.63 8.11 14.36
N LEU A 96 -1.49 9.30 13.74
CA LEU A 96 -0.20 9.78 13.22
C LEU A 96 0.83 9.95 14.36
N ALA A 97 0.45 10.61 15.45
CA ALA A 97 1.32 10.83 16.60
C ALA A 97 1.74 9.51 17.26
N HIS A 98 0.81 8.56 17.40
CA HIS A 98 1.09 7.23 17.93
C HIS A 98 2.11 6.49 17.07
N CYS A 99 1.87 6.35 15.76
CA CYS A 99 2.77 5.66 14.86
C CYS A 99 4.17 6.33 14.83
N LEU A 100 4.23 7.65 14.83
CA LEU A 100 5.48 8.40 14.86
C LEU A 100 6.26 8.16 16.17
N SER A 101 5.56 8.17 17.31
CA SER A 101 6.15 7.89 18.64
C SER A 101 6.71 6.46 18.70
N ARG A 102 6.00 5.48 18.13
CA ARG A 102 6.47 4.09 18.04
C ARG A 102 7.76 3.97 17.24
N LEU A 103 7.86 4.65 16.10
CA LEU A 103 9.09 4.71 15.32
C LEU A 103 10.23 5.39 16.08
N ALA A 104 9.94 6.49 16.78
CA ALA A 104 10.96 7.21 17.55
C ALA A 104 11.49 6.37 18.73
N TYR A 105 10.64 5.54 19.35
CA TYR A 105 11.00 4.69 20.48
C TYR A 105 11.79 3.44 20.10
N ASP A 106 11.45 2.79 18.99
CA ASP A 106 12.11 1.54 18.55
C ASP A 106 12.74 1.68 17.16
N GLU A 107 14.04 1.82 17.13
CA GLU A 107 14.82 2.01 15.89
C GLU A 107 14.80 0.79 14.97
N ARG A 108 14.44 -0.40 15.47
CA ARG A 108 14.35 -1.62 14.66
C ARG A 108 13.05 -1.65 13.83
N ILE A 109 12.06 -0.80 14.15
CA ILE A 109 10.88 -0.66 13.31
C ILE A 109 11.26 0.15 12.07
N GLY A 110 11.26 -0.47 10.91
CA GLY A 110 11.48 0.20 9.61
C GLY A 110 10.24 0.86 9.08
N LEU A 111 9.13 0.10 9.05
CA LEU A 111 7.82 0.57 8.61
C LEU A 111 6.75 0.29 9.64
N ILE A 112 5.78 1.19 9.74
CA ILE A 112 4.59 1.02 10.59
C ILE A 112 3.33 1.45 9.84
N THR A 113 2.23 0.74 10.10
CA THR A 113 0.87 1.10 9.65
C THR A 113 -0.12 0.93 10.81
N PRO A 114 -1.12 1.82 10.95
CA PRO A 114 -2.25 1.61 11.85
C PRO A 114 -3.24 0.61 11.24
N LYS A 115 -4.32 0.29 11.95
CA LYS A 115 -5.47 -0.39 11.36
C LYS A 115 -6.13 0.53 10.33
N LEU A 116 -6.30 0.03 9.10
CA LEU A 116 -7.07 0.71 8.06
C LEU A 116 -8.49 0.19 8.08
N VAL A 117 -9.47 1.09 8.21
CA VAL A 117 -10.89 0.78 8.31
C VAL A 117 -11.60 1.30 7.06
N GLN A 118 -12.39 0.45 6.41
CA GLN A 118 -13.17 0.81 5.24
C GLN A 118 -14.41 1.63 5.65
N ALA A 119 -15.12 2.22 4.67
CA ALA A 119 -16.31 3.02 4.91
C ALA A 119 -17.44 2.26 5.64
N ASP A 120 -17.50 0.93 5.49
CA ASP A 120 -18.47 0.05 6.17
C ASP A 120 -18.05 -0.37 7.58
N GLY A 121 -16.93 0.13 8.08
CA GLY A 121 -16.38 -0.22 9.39
C GLY A 121 -15.51 -1.49 9.42
N SER A 122 -15.43 -2.24 8.33
CA SER A 122 -14.58 -3.44 8.25
C SER A 122 -13.10 -3.07 8.08
N MET A 123 -12.21 -3.95 8.56
CA MET A 123 -10.77 -3.78 8.36
C MET A 123 -10.39 -4.02 6.89
N ASP A 124 -9.57 -3.15 6.33
CA ASP A 124 -8.88 -3.44 5.06
C ASP A 124 -7.86 -4.55 5.27
N LEU A 125 -8.19 -5.76 4.82
CA LEU A 125 -7.35 -6.95 5.00
C LEU A 125 -5.95 -6.82 4.37
N ALA A 126 -5.75 -5.86 3.46
CA ALA A 126 -4.44 -5.64 2.85
C ALA A 126 -3.50 -4.81 3.73
N CYS A 127 -4.00 -4.17 4.80
CA CYS A 127 -3.17 -3.34 5.67
C CYS A 127 -2.11 -4.16 6.45
N ARG A 128 -2.34 -5.46 6.64
CA ARG A 128 -1.37 -6.39 7.23
C ARG A 128 -1.34 -7.70 6.47
N ARG A 129 -0.16 -8.14 6.06
CA ARG A 129 0.01 -9.35 5.26
C ARG A 129 1.29 -10.08 5.69
N SER A 130 1.32 -11.40 5.54
CA SER A 130 2.59 -12.12 5.52
C SER A 130 3.33 -11.88 4.20
N ILE A 131 4.63 -12.24 4.14
CA ILE A 131 5.25 -12.54 2.85
C ILE A 131 4.60 -13.84 2.37
N PRO A 132 3.81 -13.82 1.27
CA PRO A 132 2.98 -14.96 0.94
C PRO A 132 3.83 -16.18 0.56
N THR A 133 3.46 -17.35 1.09
CA THR A 133 4.00 -18.63 0.63
C THR A 133 3.23 -19.15 -0.57
N LEU A 134 3.75 -20.20 -1.22
CA LEU A 134 2.97 -20.87 -2.28
C LEU A 134 1.66 -21.46 -1.75
N TRP A 135 1.64 -21.89 -0.49
CA TRP A 135 0.44 -22.39 0.18
C TRP A 135 -0.59 -21.27 0.39
N ASP A 136 -0.17 -20.11 0.86
CA ASP A 136 -1.05 -18.95 1.04
C ASP A 136 -1.71 -18.52 -0.29
N GLY A 137 -0.92 -18.49 -1.37
CA GLY A 137 -1.42 -18.21 -2.71
C GLY A 137 -2.48 -19.22 -3.17
N PHE A 138 -2.26 -20.52 -2.92
CA PHE A 138 -3.23 -21.59 -3.18
C PHE A 138 -4.48 -21.42 -2.33
N CYS A 139 -4.35 -21.26 -1.01
CA CYS A 139 -5.47 -21.07 -0.10
C CYS A 139 -6.37 -19.89 -0.51
N ARG A 140 -5.74 -18.77 -0.92
CA ARG A 140 -6.48 -17.60 -1.41
C ARG A 140 -7.20 -17.90 -2.74
N ALA A 141 -6.51 -18.46 -3.72
CA ALA A 141 -7.09 -18.79 -5.01
C ALA A 141 -8.22 -19.84 -4.89
N ALA A 142 -8.02 -20.88 -4.07
CA ALA A 142 -9.03 -21.90 -3.77
C ALA A 142 -10.17 -21.40 -2.86
N GLY A 143 -10.01 -20.21 -2.19
CA GLY A 143 -10.99 -19.64 -1.27
C GLY A 143 -11.04 -20.28 0.11
N LEU A 144 -10.02 -21.07 0.45
CA LEU A 144 -9.88 -21.66 1.77
C LEU A 144 -9.67 -20.58 2.84
N ALA A 145 -8.91 -19.54 2.53
CA ALA A 145 -8.74 -18.39 3.42
C ALA A 145 -10.06 -17.71 3.81
N SER A 146 -11.00 -17.56 2.86
CA SER A 146 -12.32 -16.99 3.15
C SER A 146 -13.24 -17.97 3.88
N ARG A 147 -13.05 -19.28 3.69
CA ARG A 147 -13.86 -20.32 4.35
C ARG A 147 -13.43 -20.57 5.79
N PHE A 148 -12.14 -20.38 6.08
CA PHE A 148 -11.52 -20.62 7.39
C PHE A 148 -10.70 -19.41 7.83
N PRO A 149 -11.33 -18.22 8.04
CA PRO A 149 -10.61 -16.96 8.28
C PRO A 149 -9.88 -16.93 9.62
N ASN A 150 -10.28 -17.76 10.59
CA ASN A 150 -9.69 -17.83 11.93
C ASN A 150 -8.65 -18.97 12.09
N ASP A 151 -8.36 -19.70 11.02
CA ASP A 151 -7.38 -20.79 11.04
C ASP A 151 -6.07 -20.34 10.38
N ALA A 152 -5.00 -20.25 11.17
CA ALA A 152 -3.69 -19.81 10.71
C ALA A 152 -3.15 -20.62 9.52
N ARG A 153 -3.53 -21.89 9.37
CA ARG A 153 -3.12 -22.75 8.25
C ARG A 153 -3.64 -22.26 6.89
N PHE A 154 -4.80 -21.58 6.86
CA PHE A 154 -5.46 -21.12 5.63
C PHE A 154 -5.50 -19.60 5.51
N ALA A 155 -5.45 -18.90 6.65
CA ALA A 155 -5.58 -17.44 6.75
C ALA A 155 -4.24 -16.71 6.82
N GLY A 156 -3.12 -17.40 6.52
CA GLY A 156 -1.75 -16.90 6.70
C GLY A 156 -1.45 -15.63 5.89
N TYR A 157 -2.04 -15.47 4.71
CA TYR A 157 -1.74 -14.29 3.88
C TYR A 157 -2.19 -12.96 4.50
N ASN A 158 -3.46 -12.83 4.85
CA ASN A 158 -4.02 -11.59 5.43
C ASN A 158 -4.03 -11.61 6.97
N LEU A 159 -3.47 -12.63 7.59
CA LEU A 159 -3.35 -12.78 9.05
C LEU A 159 -4.69 -12.58 9.80
N THR A 160 -5.80 -13.01 9.18
CA THR A 160 -7.15 -12.78 9.72
C THR A 160 -7.43 -13.57 11.00
N HIS A 161 -6.60 -14.58 11.29
CA HIS A 161 -6.64 -15.34 12.55
C HIS A 161 -6.10 -14.54 13.75
N LEU A 162 -5.44 -13.40 13.51
CA LEU A 162 -4.94 -12.52 14.57
C LEU A 162 -5.99 -11.44 14.91
N PRO A 163 -6.19 -11.07 16.19
CA PRO A 163 -7.06 -9.97 16.58
C PRO A 163 -6.72 -8.66 15.87
N GLU A 164 -7.73 -7.88 15.49
CA GLU A 164 -7.52 -6.63 14.75
C GLU A 164 -6.85 -5.52 15.58
N GLY A 165 -7.12 -5.47 16.89
CA GLY A 165 -6.61 -4.45 17.80
C GLY A 165 -5.19 -4.71 18.33
N GLY A 166 -4.56 -5.81 17.95
CA GLY A 166 -3.21 -6.14 18.40
C GLY A 166 -2.11 -5.46 17.61
N THR A 167 -0.89 -5.50 18.17
CA THR A 167 0.33 -5.04 17.49
C THR A 167 1.15 -6.26 17.06
N TYR A 168 1.53 -6.32 15.79
CA TYR A 168 2.21 -7.48 15.22
C TYR A 168 3.34 -7.07 14.28
N GLU A 169 4.42 -7.84 14.32
CA GLU A 169 5.37 -7.86 13.22
C GLU A 169 4.74 -8.62 12.05
N VAL A 170 4.78 -8.01 10.87
CA VAL A 170 4.13 -8.53 9.66
C VAL A 170 5.11 -8.58 8.51
N GLY A 171 4.79 -9.35 7.47
CA GLY A 171 5.65 -9.44 6.29
C GLY A 171 5.53 -8.25 5.36
N ALA A 172 4.32 -7.68 5.24
CA ALA A 172 4.07 -6.54 4.38
C ALA A 172 2.84 -5.73 4.85
N ILE A 173 2.86 -4.45 4.55
CA ILE A 173 1.75 -3.50 4.67
C ILE A 173 1.41 -2.97 3.27
N ASN A 174 0.22 -2.36 3.09
CA ASN A 174 -0.13 -1.82 1.78
C ASN A 174 0.29 -0.34 1.64
N GLY A 175 0.37 0.13 0.39
CA GLY A 175 0.75 1.49 0.05
C GLY A 175 -0.22 2.58 0.53
N ALA A 176 -1.37 2.22 1.11
CA ALA A 176 -2.34 3.20 1.58
C ALA A 176 -1.85 3.99 2.81
N PHE A 177 -0.99 3.36 3.64
CA PHE A 177 -0.29 4.04 4.74
C PHE A 177 1.03 3.32 5.02
N MET A 178 2.15 3.92 4.63
CA MET A 178 3.49 3.38 4.89
C MET A 178 4.33 4.49 5.54
N LEU A 179 4.44 4.46 6.85
CA LEU A 179 5.25 5.42 7.61
C LEU A 179 6.58 4.77 8.02
N GLY A 180 7.69 5.47 7.76
CA GLY A 180 9.03 5.02 8.13
C GLY A 180 10.02 6.18 8.30
N ARG A 181 11.23 5.87 8.79
CA ARG A 181 12.33 6.84 8.77
C ARG A 181 12.88 6.97 7.36
N ARG A 182 13.30 8.17 6.99
CA ARG A 182 13.99 8.42 5.71
C ARG A 182 15.21 7.50 5.56
N SER A 183 16.02 7.35 6.59
CA SER A 183 17.20 6.46 6.58
C SER A 183 16.88 5.00 6.25
N VAL A 184 15.69 4.51 6.65
CA VAL A 184 15.24 3.15 6.32
C VAL A 184 14.86 3.06 4.84
N PHE A 185 14.17 4.05 4.30
CA PHE A 185 13.85 4.11 2.88
C PHE A 185 15.11 4.21 2.03
N ASP A 186 16.09 5.04 2.44
CA ASP A 186 17.38 5.17 1.75
C ASP A 186 18.17 3.86 1.80
N ALA A 187 18.19 3.16 2.95
CA ALA A 187 18.85 1.85 3.09
C ALA A 187 18.18 0.74 2.26
N ALA A 188 16.88 0.83 2.03
CA ALA A 188 16.12 -0.10 1.21
C ALA A 188 16.05 0.30 -0.27
N ALA A 189 16.53 1.49 -0.65
CA ALA A 189 16.49 1.98 -2.03
C ALA A 189 17.32 1.09 -2.97
N GLU A 190 16.83 0.93 -4.18
CA GLU A 190 17.54 0.28 -5.28
C GLU A 190 17.70 1.26 -6.45
N ASN A 191 18.90 1.36 -7.00
CA ASN A 191 19.22 2.29 -8.11
C ASN A 191 18.83 3.75 -7.80
N GLY A 192 18.90 4.16 -6.53
CA GLY A 192 18.57 5.52 -6.08
C GLY A 192 17.06 5.78 -5.93
N ALA A 193 16.22 4.77 -6.03
CA ALA A 193 14.76 4.87 -5.93
C ALA A 193 14.21 4.04 -4.76
N VAL A 194 13.29 4.62 -3.98
CA VAL A 194 12.61 3.94 -2.87
C VAL A 194 11.68 2.86 -3.39
N PHE A 195 10.86 3.18 -4.38
CA PHE A 195 10.02 2.19 -5.08
C PHE A 195 10.69 1.76 -6.38
N ASP A 196 10.66 0.46 -6.65
CA ASP A 196 11.18 -0.10 -7.91
C ASP A 196 10.28 0.32 -9.08
N GLU A 197 10.82 1.13 -9.98
CA GLU A 197 10.09 1.73 -11.10
C GLU A 197 9.64 0.74 -12.19
N ARG A 198 10.02 -0.53 -12.08
CA ARG A 198 9.49 -1.61 -12.95
C ARG A 198 8.03 -1.92 -12.63
N PHE A 199 7.56 -1.62 -11.41
CA PHE A 199 6.17 -1.82 -11.03
C PHE A 199 5.38 -0.54 -11.31
N PHE A 200 4.51 -0.60 -12.33
CA PHE A 200 3.62 0.53 -12.62
C PHE A 200 2.53 0.69 -11.57
N MET A 201 1.97 -0.43 -11.13
CA MET A 201 0.94 -0.51 -10.08
C MET A 201 0.90 -1.94 -9.52
N TYR A 202 0.70 -2.09 -8.22
CA TYR A 202 0.72 -3.34 -7.46
C TYR A 202 2.13 -3.97 -7.36
N GLY A 203 2.38 -4.66 -6.27
CA GLY A 203 3.64 -5.34 -5.99
C GLY A 203 4.75 -4.42 -5.49
N ASP A 204 4.67 -3.14 -5.74
CA ASP A 204 5.58 -2.09 -5.30
C ASP A 204 5.66 -1.99 -3.76
N ASP A 205 4.53 -2.06 -3.07
CA ASP A 205 4.46 -2.11 -1.60
C ASP A 205 5.09 -3.39 -1.02
N LEU A 206 4.80 -4.54 -1.62
CA LEU A 206 5.38 -5.82 -1.21
C LEU A 206 6.88 -5.87 -1.48
N ASP A 207 7.32 -5.38 -2.63
CA ASP A 207 8.74 -5.27 -2.99
C ASP A 207 9.52 -4.42 -1.98
N LEU A 208 9.00 -3.22 -1.65
CA LEU A 208 9.61 -2.34 -0.66
C LEU A 208 9.66 -2.99 0.72
N CYS A 209 8.58 -3.63 1.17
CA CYS A 209 8.55 -4.34 2.45
C CYS A 209 9.63 -5.45 2.52
N ILE A 210 9.78 -6.24 1.46
CA ILE A 210 10.82 -7.28 1.40
C ILE A 210 12.22 -6.67 1.47
N ARG A 211 12.46 -5.53 0.81
CA ARG A 211 13.77 -4.84 0.85
C ARG A 211 14.06 -4.25 2.23
N VAL A 212 13.07 -3.65 2.88
CA VAL A 212 13.19 -3.13 4.27
C VAL A 212 13.50 -4.27 5.24
N ALA A 213 12.82 -5.43 5.12
CA ALA A 213 13.12 -6.61 5.94
C ALA A 213 14.54 -7.16 5.67
N LYS A 214 14.98 -7.19 4.40
CA LYS A 214 16.37 -7.60 4.04
C LYS A 214 17.43 -6.63 4.57
N ALA A 215 17.10 -5.37 4.74
CA ALA A 215 17.96 -4.38 5.39
C ALA A 215 18.02 -4.52 6.93
N GLY A 216 17.32 -5.51 7.50
CA GLY A 216 17.36 -5.83 8.94
C GLY A 216 16.29 -5.14 9.78
N TYR A 217 15.33 -4.45 9.17
CA TYR A 217 14.27 -3.75 9.88
C TYR A 217 12.99 -4.58 9.96
N ARG A 218 12.18 -4.32 10.99
CA ARG A 218 10.84 -4.92 11.17
C ARG A 218 9.77 -4.06 10.54
N ILE A 219 8.71 -4.72 10.10
CA ILE A 219 7.50 -4.08 9.59
C ILE A 219 6.40 -4.34 10.62
N VAL A 220 5.74 -3.28 11.10
CA VAL A 220 4.78 -3.37 12.21
C VAL A 220 3.39 -2.90 11.75
N TYR A 221 2.41 -3.74 12.05
CA TYR A 221 1.01 -3.34 12.10
C TYR A 221 0.64 -3.03 13.55
N ASP A 222 0.06 -1.86 13.82
CA ASP A 222 -0.41 -1.46 15.14
C ASP A 222 -1.91 -1.17 15.11
N GLY A 223 -2.69 -2.17 15.54
CA GLY A 223 -4.16 -2.10 15.54
C GLY A 223 -4.75 -1.32 16.71
N SER A 224 -3.93 -0.79 17.64
CA SER A 224 -4.42 0.03 18.75
C SER A 224 -4.95 1.40 18.32
N VAL A 225 -4.55 1.85 17.13
CA VAL A 225 -5.04 3.08 16.48
C VAL A 225 -5.53 2.76 15.07
N ALA A 226 -6.43 3.59 14.55
CA ALA A 226 -7.03 3.37 13.25
C ALA A 226 -7.21 4.67 12.46
N ILE A 227 -7.16 4.55 11.14
CA ILE A 227 -7.57 5.58 10.17
C ILE A 227 -8.56 4.99 9.17
N THR A 228 -9.30 5.85 8.46
CA THR A 228 -10.23 5.41 7.43
C THR A 228 -9.53 5.33 6.07
N HIS A 229 -9.82 4.26 5.31
CA HIS A 229 -9.41 4.08 3.92
C HIS A 229 -10.66 3.81 3.08
N LEU A 230 -11.15 4.81 2.38
CA LEU A 230 -12.44 4.81 1.68
C LEU A 230 -12.51 3.86 0.47
N LYS A 231 -11.50 3.08 0.24
CA LYS A 231 -11.24 2.08 -0.79
C LYS A 231 -12.43 1.78 -1.71
N GLY A 232 -12.27 1.99 -3.00
CA GLY A 232 -13.13 1.34 -3.98
C GLY A 232 -13.82 2.19 -5.02
N LEU A 233 -13.73 3.50 -5.03
CA LEU A 233 -14.34 4.31 -6.10
C LEU A 233 -13.57 4.22 -7.43
N SER A 234 -12.25 4.05 -7.37
CA SER A 234 -11.38 3.90 -8.57
C SER A 234 -11.28 2.47 -9.10
N VAL A 235 -11.61 1.45 -8.29
CA VAL A 235 -11.30 0.02 -8.54
C VAL A 235 -12.44 -0.75 -9.19
N ALA A 236 -13.67 -0.23 -9.20
CA ALA A 236 -14.87 -0.99 -9.59
C ALA A 236 -14.99 -1.29 -11.10
N LYS A 237 -14.12 -0.77 -11.97
CA LYS A 237 -14.37 -0.76 -13.42
C LYS A 237 -13.98 -2.03 -14.19
N ASP A 238 -13.00 -2.84 -13.76
CA ASP A 238 -12.70 -4.15 -14.36
C ASP A 238 -12.00 -5.10 -13.39
N TYR A 239 -12.78 -5.89 -12.65
CA TYR A 239 -12.27 -6.89 -11.70
C TYR A 239 -11.29 -7.89 -12.34
N ASN A 240 -11.52 -8.30 -13.59
CA ASN A 240 -10.67 -9.31 -14.25
C ASN A 240 -9.33 -8.72 -14.65
N ALA A 241 -9.30 -7.49 -15.19
CA ALA A 241 -8.05 -6.81 -15.53
C ALA A 241 -7.22 -6.51 -14.27
N MET A 242 -7.86 -6.00 -13.23
CA MET A 242 -7.23 -5.73 -11.94
C MET A 242 -6.67 -7.01 -11.31
N SER A 243 -7.44 -8.09 -11.27
CA SER A 243 -6.97 -9.37 -10.73
C SER A 243 -5.75 -9.90 -11.48
N ARG A 244 -5.74 -9.82 -12.82
CA ARG A 244 -4.59 -10.21 -13.62
C ARG A 244 -3.36 -9.38 -13.28
N ALA A 245 -3.51 -8.05 -13.22
CA ALA A 245 -2.42 -7.13 -12.89
C ALA A 245 -1.81 -7.44 -11.52
N ILE A 246 -2.65 -7.69 -10.49
CA ILE A 246 -2.19 -8.08 -9.15
C ILE A 246 -1.40 -9.40 -9.19
N PHE A 247 -1.90 -10.43 -9.89
CA PHE A 247 -1.20 -11.72 -9.98
C PHE A 247 0.13 -11.60 -10.74
N ASP A 248 0.16 -10.83 -11.82
CA ASP A 248 1.36 -10.64 -12.63
C ASP A 248 2.40 -9.81 -11.86
N ALA A 249 2.01 -8.73 -11.19
CA ALA A 249 2.90 -7.92 -10.35
C ALA A 249 3.49 -8.73 -9.19
N ASN A 250 2.65 -9.46 -8.45
CA ASN A 250 3.14 -10.32 -7.37
C ASN A 250 4.08 -11.42 -7.88
N ARG A 251 3.79 -12.04 -9.04
CA ARG A 251 4.72 -12.99 -9.69
C ARG A 251 6.08 -12.33 -9.93
N ASP A 252 6.09 -11.11 -10.44
CA ASP A 252 7.33 -10.42 -10.77
C ASP A 252 8.14 -10.04 -9.52
N VAL A 253 7.48 -9.65 -8.42
CA VAL A 253 8.12 -9.51 -7.10
C VAL A 253 8.77 -10.84 -6.65
N TYR A 254 8.05 -11.97 -6.80
CA TYR A 254 8.61 -13.28 -6.44
C TYR A 254 9.79 -13.68 -7.30
N LEU A 255 9.72 -13.42 -8.59
CA LEU A 255 10.85 -13.70 -9.51
C LEU A 255 12.06 -12.82 -9.18
N LYS A 256 11.84 -11.58 -8.75
CA LYS A 256 12.90 -10.68 -8.29
C LYS A 256 13.58 -11.20 -7.03
N HIS A 257 12.81 -11.53 -6.00
CA HIS A 257 13.34 -11.80 -4.67
C HIS A 257 13.70 -13.26 -4.39
N PHE A 258 13.03 -14.20 -5.07
CA PHE A 258 13.11 -15.64 -4.80
C PHE A 258 13.41 -16.48 -6.05
N GLY A 259 13.52 -15.87 -7.23
CA GLY A 259 13.75 -16.54 -8.52
C GLY A 259 15.23 -16.72 -8.84
N ALA A 260 16.10 -17.05 -7.86
CA ALA A 260 17.53 -17.16 -8.08
C ALA A 260 17.93 -18.27 -9.07
N SER A 261 17.21 -19.42 -9.12
CA SER A 261 17.48 -20.52 -10.03
C SER A 261 16.41 -20.65 -11.14
N ALA A 262 16.76 -21.30 -12.25
CA ALA A 262 15.82 -21.61 -13.33
C ALA A 262 14.61 -22.42 -12.82
N LEU A 263 14.86 -23.39 -11.94
CA LEU A 263 13.82 -24.21 -11.32
C LEU A 263 12.87 -23.36 -10.44
N ALA A 264 13.42 -22.44 -9.61
CA ALA A 264 12.62 -21.54 -8.82
C ALA A 264 11.74 -20.62 -9.71
N ARG A 265 12.30 -20.07 -10.78
CA ARG A 265 11.54 -19.25 -11.74
C ARG A 265 10.40 -20.04 -12.40
N MET A 266 10.66 -21.27 -12.82
CA MET A 266 9.63 -22.15 -13.40
C MET A 266 8.53 -22.46 -12.38
N LYS A 267 8.89 -22.80 -11.14
CA LYS A 267 7.98 -23.07 -10.03
C LYS A 267 7.04 -21.86 -9.77
N TYR A 268 7.59 -20.66 -9.62
CA TYR A 268 6.77 -19.46 -9.35
C TYR A 268 5.90 -19.08 -10.55
N ARG A 269 6.43 -19.10 -11.77
CA ARG A 269 5.61 -18.83 -12.98
C ARG A 269 4.44 -19.79 -13.09
N GLY A 270 4.66 -21.09 -12.89
CA GLY A 270 3.61 -22.11 -12.93
C GLY A 270 2.57 -21.93 -11.83
N ALA A 271 2.99 -21.70 -10.59
CA ALA A 271 2.10 -21.48 -9.46
C ALA A 271 1.20 -20.23 -9.66
N PHE A 272 1.78 -19.09 -10.02
CA PHE A 272 1.00 -17.87 -10.24
C PHE A 272 0.05 -17.99 -11.44
N ALA A 273 0.43 -18.67 -12.53
CA ALA A 273 -0.45 -18.95 -13.65
C ALA A 273 -1.65 -19.82 -13.23
N MET A 274 -1.40 -20.88 -12.46
CA MET A 274 -2.44 -21.74 -11.91
C MET A 274 -3.39 -20.97 -10.98
N TRP A 275 -2.88 -20.22 -10.01
CA TRP A 275 -3.71 -19.47 -9.07
C TRP A 275 -4.56 -18.40 -9.75
N ARG A 276 -3.98 -17.68 -10.72
CA ARG A 276 -4.72 -16.74 -11.54
C ARG A 276 -5.90 -17.40 -12.25
N ASN A 277 -5.66 -18.55 -12.89
CA ASN A 277 -6.70 -19.25 -13.62
C ASN A 277 -7.80 -19.78 -12.67
N VAL A 278 -7.44 -20.32 -11.52
CA VAL A 278 -8.40 -20.75 -10.48
C VAL A 278 -9.24 -19.57 -9.97
N ALA A 279 -8.60 -18.43 -9.67
CA ALA A 279 -9.31 -17.24 -9.19
C ALA A 279 -10.28 -16.69 -10.24
N LEU A 280 -9.86 -16.60 -11.51
CA LEU A 280 -10.70 -16.15 -12.62
C LEU A 280 -11.86 -17.12 -12.90
N TRP A 281 -11.63 -18.43 -12.83
CA TRP A 281 -12.67 -19.45 -12.98
C TRP A 281 -13.73 -19.31 -11.87
N ARG A 282 -13.31 -19.16 -10.61
CA ARG A 282 -14.23 -18.93 -9.47
C ARG A 282 -15.03 -17.63 -9.60
N ALA A 283 -14.40 -16.56 -10.06
CA ALA A 283 -15.08 -15.29 -10.31
C ALA A 283 -16.19 -15.45 -11.37
N ARG A 284 -15.94 -16.23 -12.43
CA ARG A 284 -16.95 -16.56 -13.45
C ARG A 284 -18.12 -17.33 -12.86
N LEU A 285 -17.86 -18.33 -12.01
CA LEU A 285 -18.91 -19.12 -11.36
C LEU A 285 -19.79 -18.29 -10.41
N ARG A 286 -19.22 -17.25 -9.76
CA ARG A 286 -19.94 -16.35 -8.87
C ARG A 286 -20.71 -15.24 -9.60
N GLY A 287 -20.78 -15.27 -10.94
CA GLY A 287 -21.54 -14.31 -11.72
C GLY A 287 -20.89 -12.91 -11.82
N TYR A 288 -19.61 -12.75 -11.48
CA TYR A 288 -18.84 -11.54 -11.78
C TYR A 288 -18.67 -11.41 -13.30
N ARG A 289 -19.76 -11.06 -13.98
CA ARG A 289 -19.74 -10.70 -15.40
C ARG A 289 -19.15 -9.30 -15.52
N ARG A 290 -18.43 -9.06 -16.64
CA ARG A 290 -17.97 -7.74 -17.08
C ARG A 290 -19.04 -6.71 -16.82
N VAL A 291 -18.78 -5.73 -15.96
CA VAL A 291 -19.54 -4.48 -16.00
C VAL A 291 -19.15 -3.83 -17.32
N LYS A 292 -20.09 -3.78 -18.27
CA LYS A 292 -19.89 -3.03 -19.50
C LYS A 292 -19.67 -1.57 -19.10
N PRO A 293 -18.68 -0.88 -19.65
CA PRO A 293 -18.58 0.56 -19.47
C PRO A 293 -19.87 1.17 -20.05
N VAL A 294 -20.54 1.99 -19.23
CA VAL A 294 -21.60 2.90 -19.69
C VAL A 294 -20.94 4.09 -20.35
#